data_b0b348d639cded00360a9fd5b2b5766d
#
_entry.id   b0b348d639cded00360a9fd5b2b5766d
#
_cell.length_a   1.000
_cell.length_b   1.000
_cell.length_c   1.000
_cell.angle_alpha   90.00
_cell.angle_beta   90.00
_cell.angle_gamma   90.00
#
_symmetry.space_group_name_H-M   'P 1'
#
loop_
_entity.id
_entity.type
_entity.pdbx_description
1 polymer ?
#
loop_
_entity_poly.entity_id
_entity_poly.type
_entity_poly.pdbx_seq_one_letter_code
_entity_poly.pdbx_strand_id
1 'polypeptide(L)'
;MDAIGAAGSFINFFVRGRLSANDDTLEDALMALEGVRNGAPNTFIFMLPPFADEFCGVEQSLRNSATLYAAGADAIRIQGASKTKLQKMEVMTQEGIPVGGHLGLMPRFTTWFGGFKCQGKNARDALRIYEEAKRVEEAGACWIELECVPYKVAAEITKRIGIPIIGIGSGPDCDGEVQVHLDTLGLQNFHIPKHSKVYTRFHEESIEHLTTYRNEVVGGVFPTTDYGFKIDDDEFDLFMNEVEKAS
;
A
#
# COMPACT_ATOMS: atom_id res chain seq x y z
N MET A 1 -11.13 2.03 -9.51
CA MET A 1 -10.10 1.00 -9.26
C MET A 1 -10.81 -0.31 -9.00
N ASP A 2 -10.31 -1.37 -9.62
CA ASP A 2 -10.94 -2.70 -9.53
C ASP A 2 -10.51 -3.43 -8.26
N ALA A 3 -9.28 -3.16 -7.79
CA ALA A 3 -8.75 -3.70 -6.56
C ALA A 3 -7.86 -2.70 -5.81
N ILE A 4 -7.72 -2.88 -4.50
CA ILE A 4 -6.84 -2.10 -3.63
C ILE A 4 -6.01 -3.05 -2.79
N GLY A 5 -4.68 -2.85 -2.80
CA GLY A 5 -3.78 -3.53 -1.87
C GLY A 5 -3.64 -2.73 -0.58
N ALA A 6 -3.93 -3.36 0.56
CA ALA A 6 -3.72 -2.77 1.88
C ALA A 6 -2.55 -3.44 2.61
N ALA A 7 -1.79 -2.66 3.39
CA ALA A 7 -0.61 -3.14 4.11
C ALA A 7 -0.40 -2.35 5.41
N GLY A 8 -0.03 -3.05 6.47
CA GLY A 8 0.33 -2.44 7.76
C GLY A 8 1.53 -1.49 7.67
N SER A 9 2.42 -1.70 6.70
CA SER A 9 3.56 -0.82 6.45
C SER A 9 3.17 0.64 6.16
N PHE A 10 1.95 0.92 5.65
CA PHE A 10 1.46 2.29 5.48
C PHE A 10 1.26 3.02 6.81
N ILE A 11 0.91 2.31 7.89
CA ILE A 11 0.85 2.88 9.23
C ILE A 11 2.25 3.36 9.66
N ASN A 12 3.31 2.61 9.32
CA ASN A 12 4.67 3.03 9.58
C ASN A 12 5.04 4.32 8.85
N PHE A 13 4.72 4.44 7.57
CA PHE A 13 5.04 5.64 6.78
C PHE A 13 4.24 6.86 7.23
N PHE A 14 2.92 6.77 7.35
CA PHE A 14 2.05 7.91 7.54
C PHE A 14 1.79 8.28 9.00
N VAL A 15 1.75 7.29 9.90
CA VAL A 15 1.39 7.53 11.30
C VAL A 15 2.64 7.61 12.17
N ARG A 16 3.61 6.71 11.94
CA ARG A 16 4.83 6.64 12.76
C ARG A 16 6.02 7.39 12.16
N GLY A 17 5.95 7.85 10.90
CA GLY A 17 7.05 8.51 10.22
C GLY A 17 8.29 7.62 10.02
N ARG A 18 8.12 6.29 9.98
CA ARG A 18 9.20 5.32 9.76
C ARG A 18 9.35 5.02 8.29
N LEU A 19 10.59 4.85 7.82
CA LEU A 19 10.89 4.52 6.43
C LEU A 19 11.03 3.01 6.18
N SER A 20 10.74 2.17 7.18
CA SER A 20 10.81 0.72 7.07
C SER A 20 9.42 0.12 6.84
N ALA A 21 9.32 -0.81 5.87
CA ALA A 21 8.16 -1.64 5.65
C ALA A 21 8.23 -2.98 6.40
N ASN A 22 9.28 -3.20 7.21
CA ASN A 22 9.61 -4.52 7.75
C ASN A 22 9.34 -4.67 9.26
N ASP A 23 8.73 -3.68 9.88
CA ASP A 23 8.42 -3.65 11.32
C ASP A 23 6.92 -3.45 11.60
N ASP A 24 6.08 -3.74 10.62
CA ASP A 24 4.62 -3.73 10.77
C ASP A 24 4.13 -4.96 11.55
N THR A 25 3.09 -4.75 12.35
CA THR A 25 2.44 -5.77 13.17
C THR A 25 1.09 -6.20 12.59
N LEU A 26 0.47 -7.25 13.16
CA LEU A 26 -0.89 -7.64 12.76
C LEU A 26 -1.91 -6.55 13.09
N GLU A 27 -1.73 -5.82 14.18
CA GLU A 27 -2.55 -4.68 14.57
C GLU A 27 -2.44 -3.55 13.54
N ASP A 28 -1.25 -3.26 13.04
CA ASP A 28 -1.04 -2.29 11.96
C ASP A 28 -1.75 -2.70 10.68
N ALA A 29 -1.67 -3.99 10.35
CA ALA A 29 -2.35 -4.55 9.19
C ALA A 29 -3.88 -4.43 9.31
N LEU A 30 -4.44 -4.75 10.49
CA LEU A 30 -5.87 -4.60 10.79
C LEU A 30 -6.31 -3.13 10.72
N MET A 31 -5.55 -2.20 11.31
CA MET A 31 -5.84 -0.76 11.25
C MET A 31 -5.84 -0.24 9.80
N ALA A 32 -4.86 -0.63 9.00
CA ALA A 32 -4.80 -0.25 7.59
C ALA A 32 -5.98 -0.82 6.79
N LEU A 33 -6.34 -2.09 7.04
CA LEU A 33 -7.47 -2.76 6.39
C LEU A 33 -8.80 -2.07 6.73
N GLU A 34 -9.04 -1.76 8.00
CA GLU A 34 -10.25 -1.05 8.46
C GLU A 34 -10.39 0.30 7.73
N GLY A 35 -9.32 1.11 7.68
CA GLY A 35 -9.33 2.39 7.00
C GLY A 35 -9.65 2.26 5.51
N VAL A 36 -9.03 1.30 4.82
CA VAL A 36 -9.27 1.05 3.38
C VAL A 36 -10.69 0.52 3.15
N ARG A 37 -11.18 -0.41 3.97
CA ARG A 37 -12.54 -0.96 3.84
C ARG A 37 -13.61 0.10 4.08
N ASN A 38 -13.42 0.98 5.06
CA ASN A 38 -14.34 2.09 5.33
C ASN A 38 -14.39 3.09 4.17
N GLY A 39 -13.24 3.37 3.53
CA GLY A 39 -13.16 4.26 2.37
C GLY A 39 -13.60 3.63 1.04
N ALA A 40 -13.58 2.31 0.93
CA ALA A 40 -13.87 1.56 -0.30
C ALA A 40 -14.70 0.29 -0.01
N PRO A 41 -15.96 0.44 0.46
CA PRO A 41 -16.75 -0.69 0.98
C PRO A 41 -17.08 -1.76 -0.05
N ASN A 42 -17.10 -1.43 -1.34
CA ASN A 42 -17.49 -2.32 -2.43
C ASN A 42 -16.32 -2.69 -3.38
N THR A 43 -15.09 -2.30 -3.05
CA THR A 43 -13.91 -2.60 -3.86
C THR A 43 -13.24 -3.88 -3.35
N PHE A 44 -12.71 -4.70 -4.26
CA PHE A 44 -11.90 -5.85 -3.89
C PHE A 44 -10.63 -5.40 -3.17
N ILE A 45 -10.43 -5.87 -1.94
CA ILE A 45 -9.26 -5.52 -1.11
C ILE A 45 -8.44 -6.78 -0.86
N PHE A 46 -7.19 -6.78 -1.33
CA PHE A 46 -6.22 -7.78 -0.93
C PHE A 46 -5.28 -7.22 0.13
N MET A 47 -4.95 -8.06 1.10
CA MET A 47 -4.12 -7.67 2.24
C MET A 47 -2.74 -8.28 2.16
N LEU A 48 -1.73 -7.46 2.45
CA LEU A 48 -0.38 -7.93 2.68
C LEU A 48 -0.24 -8.28 4.16
N PRO A 49 0.03 -9.55 4.50
CA PRO A 49 0.32 -9.94 5.89
C PRO A 49 1.51 -9.17 6.45
N PRO A 50 1.62 -9.05 7.78
CA PRO A 50 2.77 -8.41 8.42
C PRO A 50 4.11 -9.03 8.01
N PHE A 51 5.20 -8.27 8.15
CA PHE A 51 6.54 -8.76 7.80
C PHE A 51 6.91 -10.06 8.51
N ALA A 52 6.55 -10.19 9.79
CA ALA A 52 6.82 -11.40 10.57
C ALA A 52 6.21 -12.68 9.95
N ASP A 53 5.09 -12.55 9.22
CA ASP A 53 4.42 -13.66 8.53
C ASP A 53 5.27 -14.29 7.42
N GLU A 54 6.23 -13.54 6.87
CA GLU A 54 7.17 -14.08 5.90
C GLU A 54 7.99 -15.24 6.47
N PHE A 55 8.24 -15.23 7.78
CA PHE A 55 9.14 -16.15 8.48
C PHE A 55 8.43 -17.13 9.41
N CYS A 56 7.14 -16.97 9.67
CA CYS A 56 6.38 -17.88 10.52
C CYS A 56 6.02 -19.19 9.80
N GLY A 57 5.64 -20.22 10.58
CA GLY A 57 5.12 -21.48 10.05
C GLY A 57 3.75 -21.34 9.39
N VAL A 58 3.31 -22.40 8.70
CA VAL A 58 2.03 -22.42 7.96
C VAL A 58 0.84 -22.16 8.88
N GLU A 59 0.79 -22.79 10.05
CA GLU A 59 -0.32 -22.63 11.00
C GLU A 59 -0.49 -21.19 11.48
N GLN A 60 0.60 -20.51 11.86
CA GLN A 60 0.53 -19.13 12.30
C GLN A 60 0.13 -18.19 11.16
N SER A 61 0.66 -18.43 9.95
CA SER A 61 0.29 -17.67 8.77
C SER A 61 -1.19 -17.84 8.44
N LEU A 62 -1.73 -19.05 8.53
CA LEU A 62 -3.17 -19.31 8.33
C LEU A 62 -4.03 -18.58 9.37
N ARG A 63 -3.65 -18.61 10.66
CA ARG A 63 -4.36 -17.89 11.73
C ARG A 63 -4.40 -16.37 11.48
N ASN A 64 -3.25 -15.79 11.15
CA ASN A 64 -3.17 -14.35 10.88
C ASN A 64 -3.97 -13.97 9.62
N SER A 65 -3.89 -14.78 8.57
CA SER A 65 -4.65 -14.58 7.33
C SER A 65 -6.16 -14.71 7.56
N ALA A 66 -6.61 -15.68 8.35
CA ALA A 66 -8.01 -15.82 8.74
C ALA A 66 -8.51 -14.61 9.54
N THR A 67 -7.67 -14.04 10.42
CA THR A 67 -7.98 -12.80 11.15
C THR A 67 -8.17 -11.62 10.21
N LEU A 68 -7.27 -11.44 9.23
CA LEU A 68 -7.37 -10.38 8.22
C LEU A 68 -8.59 -10.59 7.30
N TYR A 69 -8.85 -11.82 6.89
CA TYR A 69 -10.00 -12.17 6.06
C TYR A 69 -11.32 -11.89 6.80
N ALA A 70 -11.42 -12.30 8.06
CA ALA A 70 -12.58 -12.01 8.92
C ALA A 70 -12.77 -10.49 9.17
N ALA A 71 -11.69 -9.71 9.17
CA ALA A 71 -11.74 -8.25 9.30
C ALA A 71 -12.13 -7.51 8.00
N GLY A 72 -12.35 -8.25 6.89
CA GLY A 72 -12.86 -7.69 5.65
C GLY A 72 -11.86 -7.62 4.48
N ALA A 73 -10.73 -8.31 4.54
CA ALA A 73 -9.94 -8.57 3.34
C ALA A 73 -10.66 -9.56 2.44
N ASP A 74 -10.65 -9.35 1.12
CA ASP A 74 -11.22 -10.29 0.15
C ASP A 74 -10.20 -11.36 -0.26
N ALA A 75 -8.91 -11.08 -0.08
CA ALA A 75 -7.82 -12.01 -0.38
C ALA A 75 -6.54 -11.66 0.40
N ILE A 76 -5.62 -12.62 0.44
CA ILE A 76 -4.30 -12.48 1.07
C ILE A 76 -3.21 -12.60 0.00
N ARG A 77 -2.22 -11.68 0.00
CA ARG A 77 -1.09 -11.74 -0.93
C ARG A 77 0.16 -12.29 -0.27
N ILE A 78 0.77 -13.32 -0.86
CA ILE A 78 2.00 -13.97 -0.37
C ILE A 78 3.14 -13.70 -1.34
N GLN A 79 4.33 -13.33 -0.80
CA GLN A 79 5.53 -13.04 -1.60
C GLN A 79 6.40 -14.28 -1.76
N GLY A 80 6.80 -14.57 -3.01
CA GLY A 80 7.73 -15.62 -3.37
C GLY A 80 7.08 -17.01 -3.55
N ALA A 81 7.89 -17.96 -4.02
CA ALA A 81 7.49 -19.31 -4.38
C ALA A 81 8.40 -20.39 -3.75
N SER A 82 8.91 -20.15 -2.53
CA SER A 82 9.60 -21.20 -1.78
C SER A 82 8.62 -22.30 -1.36
N LYS A 83 9.14 -23.48 -1.03
CA LYS A 83 8.30 -24.62 -0.59
C LYS A 83 7.32 -24.21 0.52
N THR A 84 7.78 -23.47 1.53
CA THR A 84 6.92 -23.00 2.63
C THR A 84 5.87 -22.01 2.15
N LYS A 85 6.21 -21.11 1.21
CA LYS A 85 5.27 -20.12 0.67
C LYS A 85 4.17 -20.81 -0.15
N LEU A 86 4.52 -21.74 -1.00
CA LEU A 86 3.56 -22.54 -1.76
C LEU A 86 2.65 -23.33 -0.81
N GLN A 87 3.19 -23.97 0.23
CA GLN A 87 2.39 -24.66 1.23
C GLN A 87 1.42 -23.72 1.99
N LYS A 88 1.83 -22.48 2.27
CA LYS A 88 0.93 -21.45 2.84
C LYS A 88 -0.23 -21.15 1.88
N MET A 89 0.06 -20.95 0.60
CA MET A 89 -0.96 -20.70 -0.44
C MET A 89 -1.93 -21.89 -0.53
N GLU A 90 -1.42 -23.12 -0.67
CA GLU A 90 -2.22 -24.34 -0.77
C GLU A 90 -3.18 -24.49 0.42
N VAL A 91 -2.67 -24.35 1.65
CA VAL A 91 -3.51 -24.50 2.85
C VAL A 91 -4.58 -23.41 2.92
N MET A 92 -4.24 -22.15 2.65
CA MET A 92 -5.20 -21.05 2.66
C MET A 92 -6.30 -21.25 1.62
N THR A 93 -5.94 -21.62 0.39
CA THR A 93 -6.92 -21.86 -0.68
C THR A 93 -7.81 -23.06 -0.42
N GLN A 94 -7.30 -24.14 0.18
CA GLN A 94 -8.08 -25.30 0.61
C GLN A 94 -9.10 -24.94 1.70
N GLU A 95 -8.75 -24.01 2.59
CA GLU A 95 -9.65 -23.50 3.64
C GLU A 95 -10.57 -22.35 3.15
N GLY A 96 -10.55 -22.04 1.84
CA GLY A 96 -11.43 -21.04 1.22
C GLY A 96 -10.99 -19.59 1.35
N ILE A 97 -9.74 -19.30 1.72
CA ILE A 97 -9.16 -17.96 1.70
C ILE A 97 -8.50 -17.72 0.35
N PRO A 98 -9.00 -16.77 -0.49
CA PRO A 98 -8.37 -16.45 -1.77
C PRO A 98 -6.95 -15.91 -1.56
N VAL A 99 -6.01 -16.33 -2.41
CA VAL A 99 -4.59 -15.94 -2.30
C VAL A 99 -4.07 -15.39 -3.62
N GLY A 100 -3.32 -14.30 -3.55
CA GLY A 100 -2.50 -13.79 -4.65
C GLY A 100 -1.02 -14.08 -4.43
N GLY A 101 -0.30 -14.31 -5.53
CA GLY A 101 1.16 -14.43 -5.54
C GLY A 101 1.84 -13.10 -5.80
N HIS A 102 3.12 -12.99 -5.41
CA HIS A 102 3.97 -11.86 -5.78
C HIS A 102 5.38 -12.35 -6.12
N LEU A 103 5.83 -12.09 -7.33
CA LEU A 103 7.08 -12.56 -7.89
C LEU A 103 7.90 -11.42 -8.52
N GLY A 104 9.14 -11.70 -8.85
CA GLY A 104 10.08 -10.71 -9.40
C GLY A 104 10.85 -10.01 -8.29
N LEU A 105 10.82 -8.69 -8.25
CA LEU A 105 11.35 -7.91 -7.13
C LEU A 105 10.36 -8.03 -5.96
N MET A 106 10.87 -8.45 -4.83
CA MET A 106 10.12 -8.52 -3.58
C MET A 106 10.75 -7.56 -2.57
N PRO A 107 10.10 -6.43 -2.22
CA PRO A 107 10.68 -5.40 -1.36
C PRO A 107 11.17 -5.90 0.00
N ARG A 108 10.50 -6.89 0.57
CA ARG A 108 10.89 -7.51 1.85
C ARG A 108 12.14 -8.39 1.77
N PHE A 109 12.59 -8.73 0.55
CA PHE A 109 13.77 -9.56 0.28
C PHE A 109 14.92 -8.79 -0.36
N THR A 110 14.92 -7.47 -0.31
CA THR A 110 15.93 -6.62 -0.95
C THR A 110 17.37 -6.92 -0.48
N THR A 111 17.56 -7.30 0.78
CA THR A 111 18.87 -7.74 1.28
C THR A 111 19.39 -8.95 0.50
N TRP A 112 18.54 -9.92 0.19
CA TRP A 112 18.88 -11.10 -0.60
C TRP A 112 19.23 -10.75 -2.05
N PHE A 113 18.51 -9.78 -2.64
CA PHE A 113 18.74 -9.34 -4.02
C PHE A 113 19.86 -8.29 -4.14
N GLY A 114 20.44 -7.84 -3.03
CA GLY A 114 21.43 -6.75 -3.02
C GLY A 114 20.85 -5.39 -3.43
N GLY A 115 19.62 -5.10 -3.00
CA GLY A 115 18.87 -3.86 -3.23
C GLY A 115 17.64 -4.03 -4.14
N PHE A 116 17.01 -2.91 -4.48
CA PHE A 116 15.87 -2.84 -5.40
C PHE A 116 16.34 -3.02 -6.85
N LYS A 117 16.36 -4.26 -7.34
CA LYS A 117 16.87 -4.60 -8.67
C LYS A 117 15.84 -5.38 -9.47
N CYS A 118 15.69 -5.02 -10.75
CA CYS A 118 14.90 -5.77 -11.70
C CYS A 118 15.39 -7.23 -11.76
N GLN A 119 14.47 -8.18 -11.67
CA GLN A 119 14.70 -9.62 -11.70
C GLN A 119 14.39 -10.19 -13.09
N GLY A 120 15.03 -11.29 -13.48
CA GLY A 120 14.76 -11.93 -14.77
C GLY A 120 15.50 -11.30 -15.95
N LYS A 121 16.61 -10.60 -15.74
CA LYS A 121 17.40 -9.96 -16.82
C LYS A 121 18.20 -10.92 -17.69
N ASN A 122 18.39 -12.15 -17.31
CA ASN A 122 19.03 -13.20 -18.08
C ASN A 122 18.11 -14.40 -18.23
N ALA A 123 18.39 -15.27 -19.19
CA ALA A 123 17.53 -16.40 -19.53
C ALA A 123 17.26 -17.34 -18.34
N ARG A 124 18.27 -17.60 -17.51
CA ARG A 124 18.14 -18.47 -16.33
C ARG A 124 17.19 -17.88 -15.30
N ASP A 125 17.35 -16.59 -15.00
CA ASP A 125 16.48 -15.90 -14.03
C ASP A 125 15.05 -15.73 -14.56
N ALA A 126 14.91 -15.45 -15.86
CA ALA A 126 13.60 -15.36 -16.52
C ALA A 126 12.86 -16.71 -16.44
N LEU A 127 13.56 -17.81 -16.74
CA LEU A 127 12.99 -19.15 -16.63
C LEU A 127 12.60 -19.49 -15.18
N ARG A 128 13.43 -19.13 -14.22
CA ARG A 128 13.12 -19.32 -12.78
C ARG A 128 11.81 -18.63 -12.40
N ILE A 129 11.61 -17.35 -12.82
CA ILE A 129 10.38 -16.61 -12.50
C ILE A 129 9.17 -17.27 -13.17
N TYR A 130 9.30 -17.73 -14.40
CA TYR A 130 8.23 -18.45 -15.09
C TYR A 130 7.84 -19.76 -14.36
N GLU A 131 8.84 -20.54 -13.93
CA GLU A 131 8.61 -21.77 -13.16
C GLU A 131 8.02 -21.48 -11.77
N GLU A 132 8.41 -20.36 -11.15
CA GLU A 132 7.81 -19.88 -9.92
C GLU A 132 6.33 -19.51 -10.13
N ALA A 133 6.00 -18.81 -11.24
CA ALA A 133 4.64 -18.44 -11.56
C ALA A 133 3.74 -19.68 -11.76
N LYS A 134 4.22 -20.71 -12.44
CA LYS A 134 3.50 -21.97 -12.59
C LYS A 134 3.20 -22.63 -11.24
N ARG A 135 4.20 -22.70 -10.37
CA ARG A 135 4.02 -23.30 -9.04
C ARG A 135 3.06 -22.50 -8.15
N VAL A 136 3.04 -21.18 -8.29
CA VAL A 136 2.10 -20.30 -7.58
C VAL A 136 0.67 -20.52 -8.09
N GLU A 137 0.49 -20.65 -9.41
CA GLU A 137 -0.80 -21.03 -10.01
C GLU A 137 -1.25 -22.42 -9.54
N GLU A 138 -0.37 -23.41 -9.58
CA GLU A 138 -0.63 -24.79 -9.12
C GLU A 138 -0.98 -24.86 -7.62
N ALA A 139 -0.45 -23.95 -6.80
CA ALA A 139 -0.78 -23.80 -5.39
C ALA A 139 -2.16 -23.14 -5.14
N GLY A 140 -2.90 -22.80 -6.19
CA GLY A 140 -4.26 -22.27 -6.13
C GLY A 140 -4.37 -20.76 -6.03
N ALA A 141 -3.31 -20.00 -6.33
CA ALA A 141 -3.39 -18.55 -6.37
C ALA A 141 -4.39 -18.06 -7.44
N CYS A 142 -5.10 -16.95 -7.14
CA CYS A 142 -6.11 -16.37 -8.03
C CYS A 142 -5.52 -15.32 -8.99
N TRP A 143 -4.35 -14.77 -8.69
CA TRP A 143 -3.58 -13.83 -9.52
C TRP A 143 -2.12 -13.84 -9.09
N ILE A 144 -1.25 -13.24 -9.91
CA ILE A 144 0.16 -13.01 -9.57
C ILE A 144 0.53 -11.55 -9.88
N GLU A 145 1.10 -10.84 -8.91
CA GLU A 145 1.82 -9.60 -9.16
C GLU A 145 3.23 -9.93 -9.67
N LEU A 146 3.63 -9.31 -10.79
CA LEU A 146 5.00 -9.33 -11.29
C LEU A 146 5.64 -7.97 -11.12
N GLU A 147 6.59 -7.86 -10.18
CA GLU A 147 7.27 -6.60 -9.89
C GLU A 147 8.65 -6.55 -10.53
N CYS A 148 8.89 -5.49 -11.32
CA CYS A 148 10.18 -5.18 -11.94
C CYS A 148 10.79 -6.38 -12.70
N VAL A 149 10.00 -7.04 -13.52
CA VAL A 149 10.42 -8.09 -14.48
C VAL A 149 10.53 -7.47 -15.86
N PRO A 150 11.54 -7.81 -16.69
CA PRO A 150 11.63 -7.26 -18.04
C PRO A 150 10.34 -7.48 -18.84
N TYR A 151 9.82 -6.43 -19.49
CA TYR A 151 8.50 -6.43 -20.13
C TYR A 151 8.27 -7.57 -21.13
N LYS A 152 9.33 -7.99 -21.89
CA LYS A 152 9.23 -9.15 -22.79
C LYS A 152 9.07 -10.47 -22.04
N VAL A 153 9.67 -10.60 -20.87
CA VAL A 153 9.55 -11.79 -20.01
C VAL A 153 8.16 -11.82 -19.38
N ALA A 154 7.71 -10.68 -18.85
CA ALA A 154 6.37 -10.54 -18.27
C ALA A 154 5.27 -10.87 -19.31
N ALA A 155 5.37 -10.33 -20.53
CA ALA A 155 4.46 -10.63 -21.63
C ALA A 155 4.36 -12.14 -21.95
N GLU A 156 5.51 -12.85 -21.95
CA GLU A 156 5.52 -14.28 -22.20
C GLU A 156 4.99 -15.12 -21.01
N ILE A 157 5.17 -14.64 -19.79
CA ILE A 157 4.56 -15.26 -18.60
C ILE A 157 3.05 -15.07 -18.66
N THR A 158 2.55 -13.86 -18.90
CA THR A 158 1.12 -13.54 -19.02
C THR A 158 0.39 -14.42 -20.02
N LYS A 159 1.01 -14.69 -21.19
CA LYS A 159 0.43 -15.56 -22.22
C LYS A 159 0.30 -17.04 -21.81
N ARG A 160 1.08 -17.51 -20.83
CA ARG A 160 1.21 -18.94 -20.53
C ARG A 160 0.66 -19.34 -19.17
N ILE A 161 0.42 -18.40 -18.28
CA ILE A 161 -0.20 -18.60 -16.98
C ILE A 161 -1.70 -18.37 -17.14
N GLY A 162 -2.51 -19.25 -16.58
CA GLY A 162 -3.98 -19.23 -16.74
C GLY A 162 -4.70 -18.32 -15.75
N ILE A 163 -3.99 -17.68 -14.82
CA ILE A 163 -4.54 -16.71 -13.87
C ILE A 163 -4.03 -15.29 -14.18
N PRO A 164 -4.77 -14.23 -13.84
CA PRO A 164 -4.36 -12.85 -14.10
C PRO A 164 -2.96 -12.51 -13.61
N ILE A 165 -2.19 -11.84 -14.46
CA ILE A 165 -0.88 -11.29 -14.15
C ILE A 165 -1.01 -9.77 -14.03
N ILE A 166 -0.72 -9.23 -12.86
CA ILE A 166 -0.77 -7.80 -12.57
C ILE A 166 0.66 -7.26 -12.51
N GLY A 167 1.00 -6.36 -13.42
CA GLY A 167 2.34 -5.77 -13.50
C GLY A 167 2.55 -4.63 -12.51
N ILE A 168 3.77 -4.48 -12.04
CA ILE A 168 4.30 -3.24 -11.47
C ILE A 168 5.73 -3.07 -11.97
N GLY A 169 5.91 -2.14 -12.91
CA GLY A 169 7.20 -1.98 -13.59
C GLY A 169 7.57 -3.15 -14.51
N SER A 170 6.59 -3.91 -14.98
CA SER A 170 6.79 -5.10 -15.84
C SER A 170 6.29 -4.91 -17.27
N GLY A 171 5.90 -3.69 -17.64
CA GLY A 171 5.51 -3.31 -19.00
C GLY A 171 4.01 -3.46 -19.28
N PRO A 172 3.55 -3.13 -20.50
CA PRO A 172 2.14 -2.95 -20.80
C PRO A 172 1.38 -4.24 -21.14
N ASP A 173 2.04 -5.38 -21.27
CA ASP A 173 1.46 -6.62 -21.79
C ASP A 173 1.04 -7.58 -20.66
N CYS A 174 0.90 -7.10 -19.43
CA CYS A 174 0.23 -7.79 -18.32
C CYS A 174 -1.29 -7.58 -18.41
N ASP A 175 -2.08 -8.42 -17.73
CA ASP A 175 -3.54 -8.31 -17.69
C ASP A 175 -4.04 -7.08 -16.94
N GLY A 176 -3.22 -6.52 -16.04
CA GLY A 176 -3.48 -5.30 -15.29
C GLY A 176 -2.21 -4.65 -14.77
N GLU A 177 -2.38 -3.49 -14.13
CA GLU A 177 -1.26 -2.72 -13.55
C GLU A 177 -1.60 -2.30 -12.12
N VAL A 178 -0.63 -2.39 -11.22
CA VAL A 178 -0.71 -1.86 -9.87
C VAL A 178 0.40 -0.83 -9.63
N GLN A 179 0.08 0.21 -8.88
CA GLN A 179 1.04 1.24 -8.51
C GLN A 179 0.92 1.60 -7.04
N VAL A 180 2.02 2.01 -6.44
CA VAL A 180 2.02 2.51 -5.06
C VAL A 180 1.51 3.96 -5.05
N HIS A 181 0.42 4.22 -4.33
CA HIS A 181 -0.21 5.55 -4.32
C HIS A 181 0.70 6.66 -3.74
N LEU A 182 1.63 6.30 -2.84
CA LEU A 182 2.66 7.22 -2.35
C LEU A 182 3.48 7.84 -3.47
N ASP A 183 3.84 7.01 -4.45
CA ASP A 183 4.63 7.41 -5.59
C ASP A 183 3.78 8.19 -6.60
N THR A 184 2.60 7.64 -6.94
CA THR A 184 1.74 8.21 -7.99
C THR A 184 1.16 9.56 -7.61
N LEU A 185 0.91 9.80 -6.32
CA LEU A 185 0.40 11.06 -5.79
C LEU A 185 1.49 11.98 -5.23
N GLY A 186 2.76 11.55 -5.25
CA GLY A 186 3.87 12.32 -4.70
C GLY A 186 3.67 12.67 -3.22
N LEU A 187 3.19 11.71 -2.42
CA LEU A 187 2.94 11.87 -0.98
C LEU A 187 4.21 11.71 -0.15
N GLN A 188 5.31 11.33 -0.76
CA GLN A 188 6.59 11.04 -0.12
C GLN A 188 7.70 11.92 -0.71
N ASN A 189 8.79 12.13 0.05
CA ASN A 189 9.94 12.96 -0.33
C ASN A 189 11.23 12.17 -0.58
N PHE A 190 11.15 10.86 -0.67
CA PHE A 190 12.29 9.99 -0.98
C PHE A 190 12.24 9.51 -2.43
N HIS A 191 13.11 8.56 -2.80
CA HIS A 191 13.27 8.11 -4.18
C HIS A 191 11.97 7.51 -4.74
N ILE A 192 11.49 8.07 -5.86
CA ILE A 192 10.39 7.51 -6.63
C ILE A 192 10.96 6.51 -7.63
N PRO A 193 10.48 5.27 -7.66
CA PRO A 193 10.94 4.25 -8.60
C PRO A 193 10.71 4.66 -10.06
N LYS A 194 11.61 4.25 -10.96
CA LYS A 194 11.53 4.58 -12.40
C LYS A 194 10.20 4.17 -13.05
N HIS A 195 9.58 3.10 -12.57
CA HIS A 195 8.33 2.57 -13.11
C HIS A 195 7.09 3.32 -12.62
N SER A 196 7.23 4.14 -11.58
CA SER A 196 6.09 4.90 -11.04
C SER A 196 5.87 6.18 -11.85
N LYS A 197 4.65 6.36 -12.35
CA LYS A 197 4.22 7.60 -12.97
C LYS A 197 3.66 8.54 -11.92
N VAL A 198 4.28 9.69 -11.75
CA VAL A 198 3.83 10.74 -10.82
C VAL A 198 2.76 11.59 -11.49
N TYR A 199 1.56 11.66 -10.90
CA TYR A 199 0.43 12.46 -11.40
C TYR A 199 0.29 13.81 -10.70
N THR A 200 0.76 13.92 -9.44
CA THR A 200 0.75 15.15 -8.64
C THR A 200 1.89 15.10 -7.61
N ARG A 201 2.15 16.24 -6.94
CA ARG A 201 3.25 16.41 -5.97
C ARG A 201 2.72 16.90 -4.64
N PHE A 202 1.82 16.14 -4.03
CA PHE A 202 1.15 16.57 -2.80
C PHE A 202 2.08 16.88 -1.63
N HIS A 203 3.25 16.27 -1.56
CA HIS A 203 4.23 16.59 -0.52
C HIS A 203 4.73 18.02 -0.67
N GLU A 204 5.20 18.41 -1.87
CA GLU A 204 5.72 19.74 -2.15
C GLU A 204 4.62 20.80 -2.06
N GLU A 205 3.45 20.53 -2.64
CA GLU A 205 2.27 21.40 -2.60
C GLU A 205 1.81 21.67 -1.14
N SER A 206 1.82 20.62 -0.29
CA SER A 206 1.48 20.76 1.12
C SER A 206 2.46 21.68 1.87
N ILE A 207 3.75 21.58 1.59
CA ILE A 207 4.76 22.47 2.19
C ILE A 207 4.53 23.92 1.75
N GLU A 208 4.28 24.15 0.47
CA GLU A 208 4.02 25.47 -0.08
C GLU A 208 2.77 26.11 0.56
N HIS A 209 1.66 25.38 0.62
CA HIS A 209 0.40 25.88 1.17
C HIS A 209 0.48 26.15 2.67
N LEU A 210 1.10 25.25 3.44
CA LEU A 210 1.32 25.47 4.87
C LEU A 210 2.28 26.64 5.15
N THR A 211 3.26 26.86 4.28
CA THR A 211 4.16 28.00 4.35
C THR A 211 3.41 29.29 4.06
N THR A 212 2.56 29.29 3.04
CA THR A 212 1.68 30.43 2.70
C THR A 212 0.77 30.76 3.87
N TYR A 213 0.03 29.78 4.40
CA TYR A 213 -0.82 29.95 5.57
C TYR A 213 -0.07 30.59 6.76
N ARG A 214 1.11 30.03 7.09
CA ARG A 214 1.95 30.59 8.16
C ARG A 214 2.30 32.06 7.90
N ASN A 215 2.69 32.40 6.68
CA ASN A 215 3.11 33.76 6.34
C ASN A 215 1.94 34.74 6.37
N GLU A 216 0.76 34.32 5.96
CA GLU A 216 -0.48 35.11 6.05
C GLU A 216 -0.87 35.40 7.51
N VAL A 217 -0.75 34.40 8.39
CA VAL A 217 -1.00 34.57 9.83
C VAL A 217 0.01 35.52 10.45
N VAL A 218 1.30 35.34 10.18
CA VAL A 218 2.37 36.22 10.70
C VAL A 218 2.25 37.64 10.15
N GLY A 219 1.84 37.78 8.89
CA GLY A 219 1.65 39.07 8.22
C GLY A 219 0.31 39.77 8.54
N GLY A 220 -0.56 39.15 9.34
CA GLY A 220 -1.89 39.69 9.67
C GLY A 220 -2.87 39.72 8.51
N VAL A 221 -2.62 38.93 7.44
CA VAL A 221 -3.50 38.81 6.28
C VAL A 221 -4.63 37.83 6.56
N PHE A 222 -4.36 36.78 7.35
CA PHE A 222 -5.30 35.76 7.81
C PHE A 222 -5.23 35.63 9.33
N PRO A 223 -6.35 35.42 10.06
CA PRO A 223 -7.74 35.43 9.57
C PRO A 223 -8.28 36.85 9.37
N THR A 224 -9.24 37.01 8.45
CA THR A 224 -10.09 38.22 8.36
C THR A 224 -11.36 38.02 9.16
N THR A 225 -12.17 39.08 9.34
CA THR A 225 -13.46 38.99 10.02
C THR A 225 -14.45 38.05 9.35
N ASP A 226 -14.24 37.69 8.06
CA ASP A 226 -15.08 36.73 7.33
C ASP A 226 -14.91 35.30 7.85
N TYR A 227 -13.80 35.01 8.50
CA TYR A 227 -13.52 33.72 9.15
C TYR A 227 -13.84 33.74 10.64
N GLY A 228 -14.38 34.87 11.17
CA GLY A 228 -14.79 35.03 12.57
C GLY A 228 -16.26 34.78 12.78
N PHE A 229 -16.63 34.54 14.03
CA PHE A 229 -18.02 34.50 14.46
C PHE A 229 -18.43 35.84 15.02
N LYS A 230 -19.67 36.24 14.75
CA LYS A 230 -20.24 37.49 15.25
C LYS A 230 -20.97 37.23 16.58
N ILE A 231 -20.92 38.20 17.45
CA ILE A 231 -21.82 38.35 18.60
C ILE A 231 -22.85 39.43 18.25
N ASP A 232 -24.03 39.32 18.78
CA ASP A 232 -25.05 40.36 18.71
C ASP A 232 -24.54 41.62 19.40
N ASP A 233 -24.83 42.81 18.82
CA ASP A 233 -24.30 44.08 19.32
C ASP A 233 -24.77 44.37 20.76
N ASP A 234 -26.02 44.08 21.09
CA ASP A 234 -26.58 44.29 22.44
C ASP A 234 -25.88 43.34 23.46
N GLU A 235 -25.62 42.11 23.08
CA GLU A 235 -24.90 41.15 23.93
C GLU A 235 -23.42 41.54 24.09
N PHE A 236 -22.80 42.09 23.06
CA PHE A 236 -21.46 42.60 23.17
C PHE A 236 -21.35 43.82 24.11
N ASP A 237 -22.30 44.74 24.06
CA ASP A 237 -22.37 45.89 24.96
C ASP A 237 -22.58 45.46 26.42
N LEU A 238 -23.40 44.46 26.66
CA LEU A 238 -23.58 43.85 27.99
C LEU A 238 -22.26 43.22 28.48
N PHE A 239 -21.58 42.48 27.63
CA PHE A 239 -20.27 41.91 27.95
C PHE A 239 -19.25 42.99 28.30
N MET A 240 -19.15 44.08 27.51
CA MET A 240 -18.22 45.20 27.76
C MET A 240 -18.51 45.87 29.10
N ASN A 241 -19.76 46.11 29.42
CA ASN A 241 -20.16 46.71 30.70
C ASN A 241 -19.72 45.85 31.92
N GLU A 242 -19.73 44.53 31.82
CA GLU A 242 -19.28 43.64 32.88
C GLU A 242 -17.75 43.57 32.97
N VAL A 243 -17.05 43.63 31.87
CA VAL A 243 -15.57 43.69 31.81
C VAL A 243 -15.05 44.96 32.51
N GLU A 244 -15.68 46.13 32.23
CA GLU A 244 -15.30 47.42 32.84
C GLU A 244 -15.52 47.45 34.37
N LYS A 245 -16.55 46.74 34.88
CA LYS A 245 -16.77 46.60 36.32
C LYS A 245 -15.79 45.64 36.99
N ALA A 246 -15.22 44.73 36.26
CA ALA A 246 -14.29 43.70 36.76
C ALA A 246 -12.81 44.13 36.71
N SER A 247 -12.49 45.26 36.06
CA SER A 247 -11.17 45.85 35.92
C SER A 247 -10.90 46.87 37.01
#